data_a6ac64305d41c4d315640f9cd51ee796
#
_entry.id   a6ac64305d41c4d315640f9cd51ee796
#
_cell.length_a   1.000
_cell.length_b   1.000
_cell.length_c   1.000
_cell.angle_alpha   90.00
_cell.angle_beta   90.00
_cell.angle_gamma   90.00
#
_symmetry.space_group_name_H-M   'P 1'
#
loop_
_entity.id
_entity.type
_entity.pdbx_description
1 polymer ?
#
loop_
_entity_poly.entity_id
_entity_poly.type
_entity_poly.pdbx_seq_one_letter_code
_entity_poly.pdbx_strand_id
1 'polypeptide(L)'
;HAFGAEGRRQRRMVISCHATVANYEYLVYWRLYQDGNIECEIRATGIMVTTPFPDGATPPPYGTVVDVNTYAPYHQHFLVARLDLDVDGEDNTVMEVDSVAPPVSADNPYGLALVTESTPVTTEAHSARDFDWSTQRAWKVVNPNKTNSYGTNVSYKLVPGACFPAMMD
;
A
#
# COMPACT_ATOMS: atom_id res chain seq x y z
N HIS A 1 38.14 1.60 -0.37
CA HIS A 1 37.37 2.61 0.40
C HIS A 1 36.73 1.90 1.58
N ALA A 2 37.21 2.17 2.80
CA ALA A 2 36.52 1.75 3.99
C ALA A 2 35.29 2.66 4.12
N PHE A 3 34.11 2.13 3.94
CA PHE A 3 32.88 2.84 4.29
C PHE A 3 32.79 2.86 5.81
N GLY A 4 33.04 4.01 6.42
CA GLY A 4 32.82 4.20 7.85
C GLY A 4 31.33 4.02 8.16
N ALA A 5 31.02 3.41 9.31
CA ALA A 5 29.66 3.38 9.82
C ALA A 5 29.22 4.81 10.18
N GLU A 6 28.10 5.28 9.66
CA GLU A 6 27.53 6.57 9.97
C GLU A 6 26.17 6.38 10.66
N GLY A 7 26.01 6.99 11.83
CA GLY A 7 24.78 6.98 12.58
C GLY A 7 24.24 8.41 12.72
N ARG A 8 22.98 8.63 12.36
CA ARG A 8 22.31 9.92 12.48
C ARG A 8 20.97 9.79 13.19
N ARG A 9 20.58 10.85 13.91
CA ARG A 9 19.22 10.94 14.45
C ARG A 9 18.27 11.35 13.34
N GLN A 10 17.17 10.62 13.23
CA GLN A 10 16.05 10.98 12.40
C GLN A 10 14.92 11.52 13.29
N ARG A 11 14.38 12.68 12.91
CA ARG A 11 13.17 13.23 13.53
C ARG A 11 11.97 12.95 12.61
N ARG A 12 10.88 12.55 13.23
CA ARG A 12 9.59 12.40 12.56
C ARG A 12 8.48 12.80 13.51
N MET A 13 7.44 13.41 12.99
CA MET A 13 6.20 13.59 13.72
C MET A 13 5.38 12.29 13.59
N VAL A 14 4.77 11.86 14.69
CA VAL A 14 3.91 10.66 14.69
C VAL A 14 2.53 11.09 15.20
N ILE A 15 1.51 10.83 14.39
CA ILE A 15 0.11 10.95 14.77
C ILE A 15 -0.43 9.53 14.79
N SER A 16 -0.96 9.09 15.92
CA SER A 16 -1.46 7.73 16.06
C SER A 16 -2.81 7.69 16.73
N CYS A 17 -3.57 6.67 16.39
CA CYS A 17 -4.81 6.34 17.08
C CYS A 17 -4.90 4.83 17.28
N HIS A 18 -5.74 4.45 18.25
CA HIS A 18 -6.06 3.09 18.58
C HIS A 18 -7.56 2.91 18.42
N ALA A 19 -7.97 1.88 17.71
CA ALA A 19 -9.36 1.55 17.48
C ALA A 19 -9.61 0.08 17.86
N THR A 20 -10.57 -0.15 18.74
CA THR A 20 -11.07 -1.48 19.09
C THR A 20 -12.29 -1.79 18.23
N VAL A 21 -12.23 -2.87 17.47
CA VAL A 21 -13.35 -3.35 16.65
C VAL A 21 -13.61 -4.81 17.00
N ALA A 22 -14.68 -5.06 17.74
CA ALA A 22 -14.99 -6.39 18.32
C ALA A 22 -13.79 -6.94 19.14
N ASN A 23 -13.22 -8.06 18.75
CA ASN A 23 -12.09 -8.69 19.42
C ASN A 23 -10.72 -8.18 18.93
N TYR A 24 -10.71 -7.27 17.97
CA TYR A 24 -9.48 -6.80 17.34
C TYR A 24 -9.11 -5.40 17.76
N GLU A 25 -7.82 -5.17 17.81
CA GLU A 25 -7.21 -3.89 18.12
C GLU A 25 -6.39 -3.42 16.91
N TYR A 26 -6.67 -2.23 16.44
CA TYR A 26 -5.97 -1.62 15.32
C TYR A 26 -5.23 -0.38 15.80
N LEU A 27 -3.91 -0.37 15.62
CA LEU A 27 -3.10 0.79 15.92
C LEU A 27 -2.67 1.41 14.59
N VAL A 28 -3.13 2.63 14.35
CA VAL A 28 -2.84 3.38 13.13
C VAL A 28 -1.79 4.43 13.44
N TYR A 29 -0.74 4.46 12.65
CA TYR A 29 0.35 5.42 12.77
C TYR A 29 0.54 6.17 11.47
N TRP A 30 0.47 7.48 11.51
CA TRP A 30 0.94 8.36 10.46
C TRP A 30 2.28 8.95 10.88
N ARG A 31 3.29 8.77 10.06
CA ARG A 31 4.64 9.29 10.31
C ARG A 31 5.01 10.26 9.21
N LEU A 32 5.30 11.50 9.62
CA LEU A 32 5.72 12.57 8.72
C LEU A 32 7.20 12.81 8.95
N TYR A 33 7.99 12.67 7.91
CA TYR A 33 9.44 12.78 7.93
C TYR A 33 9.90 14.16 7.45
N GLN A 34 11.12 14.55 7.85
CA GLN A 34 11.69 15.86 7.48
C GLN A 34 12.04 15.95 5.98
N ASP A 35 12.19 14.84 5.29
CA ASP A 35 12.45 14.76 3.85
C ASP A 35 11.16 14.79 3.00
N GLY A 36 10.00 14.97 3.63
CA GLY A 36 8.70 15.00 2.99
C GLY A 36 8.03 13.64 2.80
N ASN A 37 8.68 12.54 3.18
CA ASN A 37 8.03 11.23 3.15
C ASN A 37 6.92 11.15 4.18
N ILE A 38 5.83 10.47 3.81
CA ILE A 38 4.69 10.16 4.67
C ILE A 38 4.51 8.65 4.68
N GLU A 39 4.44 8.08 5.87
CA GLU A 39 4.23 6.64 6.05
C GLU A 39 2.95 6.41 6.86
N CYS A 40 2.11 5.48 6.39
CA CYS A 40 0.98 4.95 7.15
C CYS A 40 1.28 3.50 7.53
N GLU A 41 1.29 3.21 8.81
CA GLU A 41 1.41 1.84 9.32
C GLU A 41 0.15 1.49 10.10
N ILE A 42 -0.40 0.30 9.83
CA ILE A 42 -1.49 -0.25 10.63
C ILE A 42 -1.00 -1.56 11.24
N ARG A 43 -1.07 -1.64 12.57
CA ARG A 43 -0.79 -2.85 13.33
C ARG A 43 -2.09 -3.44 13.80
N ALA A 44 -2.37 -4.67 13.37
CA ALA A 44 -3.51 -5.44 13.84
C ALA A 44 -3.05 -6.36 14.98
N THR A 45 -3.82 -6.36 16.07
CA THR A 45 -3.62 -7.20 17.24
C THR A 45 -4.99 -7.54 17.88
N GLY A 46 -5.03 -7.99 19.10
CA GLY A 46 -6.25 -8.36 19.82
C GLY A 46 -6.38 -9.86 20.02
N ILE A 47 -7.60 -10.34 20.11
CA ILE A 47 -7.94 -11.73 20.39
C ILE A 47 -8.67 -12.31 19.17
N MET A 48 -8.31 -13.53 18.75
CA MET A 48 -8.99 -14.20 17.64
C MET A 48 -10.50 -14.33 17.91
N VAL A 49 -11.30 -14.15 16.90
CA VAL A 49 -12.74 -14.44 16.97
C VAL A 49 -12.94 -15.94 17.00
N THR A 50 -13.72 -16.41 17.95
CA THR A 50 -14.11 -17.81 18.09
C THR A 50 -15.61 -17.97 18.02
N THR A 51 -16.08 -19.13 17.55
CA THR A 51 -17.49 -19.49 17.47
C THR A 51 -17.69 -20.90 18.03
N PRO A 52 -18.69 -21.12 18.86
CA PRO A 52 -19.02 -22.47 19.33
C PRO A 52 -19.70 -23.30 18.24
N PHE A 53 -19.54 -24.60 18.33
CA PHE A 53 -20.33 -25.58 17.58
C PHE A 53 -20.87 -26.68 18.49
N PRO A 54 -21.98 -27.38 18.13
CA PRO A 54 -22.62 -28.36 18.97
C PRO A 54 -21.70 -29.53 19.37
N ASP A 55 -21.89 -30.05 20.58
CA ASP A 55 -21.16 -31.22 21.06
C ASP A 55 -21.41 -32.44 20.18
N GLY A 56 -20.33 -33.19 19.86
CA GLY A 56 -20.40 -34.34 18.98
C GLY A 56 -20.63 -34.03 17.48
N ALA A 57 -20.79 -32.76 17.12
CA ALA A 57 -20.89 -32.36 15.72
C ALA A 57 -19.53 -32.31 15.03
N THR A 58 -19.52 -32.48 13.71
CA THR A 58 -18.33 -32.20 12.90
C THR A 58 -18.04 -30.70 12.93
N PRO A 59 -16.80 -30.29 13.21
CA PRO A 59 -16.44 -28.88 13.16
C PRO A 59 -16.77 -28.25 11.80
N PRO A 60 -17.23 -26.98 11.76
CA PRO A 60 -17.46 -26.28 10.51
C PRO A 60 -16.18 -26.23 9.65
N PRO A 61 -16.31 -26.29 8.31
CA PRO A 61 -15.17 -26.10 7.42
C PRO A 61 -14.66 -24.65 7.50
N TYR A 62 -13.47 -24.41 6.99
CA TYR A 62 -12.87 -23.07 6.87
C TYR A 62 -12.56 -22.39 8.22
N GLY A 63 -12.07 -23.16 9.15
CA GLY A 63 -11.60 -22.70 10.47
C GLY A 63 -10.69 -23.71 11.15
N THR A 64 -10.18 -23.35 12.30
CA THR A 64 -9.36 -24.23 13.16
C THR A 64 -10.06 -24.45 14.50
N VAL A 65 -10.17 -25.71 14.92
CA VAL A 65 -10.64 -26.04 16.29
C VAL A 65 -9.56 -25.59 17.28
N VAL A 66 -9.93 -24.73 18.21
CA VAL A 66 -9.00 -24.10 19.16
C VAL A 66 -9.26 -24.52 20.61
N ASP A 67 -10.43 -25.07 20.90
CA ASP A 67 -10.82 -25.63 22.19
C ASP A 67 -12.02 -26.57 22.01
N VAL A 68 -12.46 -27.21 23.09
CA VAL A 68 -13.64 -28.07 23.10
C VAL A 68 -14.84 -27.29 22.52
N ASN A 69 -15.46 -27.85 21.48
CA ASN A 69 -16.63 -27.26 20.79
C ASN A 69 -16.44 -25.80 20.36
N THR A 70 -15.21 -25.38 20.14
CA THR A 70 -14.87 -24.00 19.80
C THR A 70 -13.94 -23.96 18.57
N TYR A 71 -14.27 -23.17 17.56
CA TYR A 71 -13.42 -23.00 16.40
C TYR A 71 -13.20 -21.52 16.09
N ALA A 72 -12.05 -21.23 15.47
CA ALA A 72 -11.70 -19.93 14.94
C ALA A 72 -11.87 -19.96 13.41
N PRO A 73 -12.85 -19.24 12.84
CA PRO A 73 -13.06 -19.20 11.38
C PRO A 73 -11.93 -18.43 10.68
N TYR A 74 -11.52 -18.91 9.50
CA TYR A 74 -10.63 -18.15 8.63
C TYR A 74 -11.36 -16.96 8.04
N HIS A 75 -10.72 -15.81 8.04
CA HIS A 75 -11.29 -14.58 7.50
C HIS A 75 -10.18 -13.63 7.06
N GLN A 76 -10.56 -12.59 6.31
CA GLN A 76 -9.67 -11.57 5.80
C GLN A 76 -10.03 -10.22 6.42
N HIS A 77 -9.04 -9.37 6.62
CA HIS A 77 -9.21 -7.99 7.02
C HIS A 77 -8.83 -7.09 5.85
N PHE A 78 -9.71 -6.16 5.51
CA PHE A 78 -9.49 -5.17 4.48
C PHE A 78 -9.24 -3.81 5.13
N LEU A 79 -8.14 -3.18 4.76
CA LEU A 79 -7.78 -1.86 5.24
C LEU A 79 -7.89 -0.88 4.08
N VAL A 80 -8.69 0.15 4.24
CA VAL A 80 -8.94 1.16 3.21
C VAL A 80 -8.39 2.49 3.69
N ALA A 81 -7.47 3.07 2.93
CA ALA A 81 -7.00 4.44 3.14
C ALA A 81 -7.68 5.37 2.12
N ARG A 82 -8.33 6.43 2.60
CA ARG A 82 -8.76 7.54 1.77
C ARG A 82 -7.76 8.68 1.94
N LEU A 83 -7.19 9.11 0.83
CA LEU A 83 -6.24 10.21 0.79
C LEU A 83 -6.84 11.40 0.04
N ASP A 84 -6.69 12.57 0.60
CA ASP A 84 -7.00 13.86 -0.01
C ASP A 84 -5.71 14.68 0.08
N LEU A 85 -5.04 14.87 -1.06
CA LEU A 85 -3.69 15.41 -1.12
C LEU A 85 -3.66 16.70 -1.93
N ASP A 86 -3.15 17.76 -1.31
CA ASP A 86 -2.81 19.02 -1.96
C ASP A 86 -1.30 19.05 -2.24
N VAL A 87 -0.92 18.59 -3.42
CA VAL A 87 0.49 18.56 -3.83
C VAL A 87 0.85 19.91 -4.44
N ASP A 88 1.36 20.84 -3.60
CA ASP A 88 1.73 22.21 -3.97
C ASP A 88 0.57 22.97 -4.66
N GLY A 89 -0.66 22.74 -4.18
CA GLY A 89 -1.93 23.30 -4.65
C GLY A 89 -2.99 22.24 -4.94
N GLU A 90 -4.22 22.69 -5.21
CA GLU A 90 -5.43 21.83 -5.32
C GLU A 90 -5.53 21.11 -6.68
N ASP A 91 -4.92 21.66 -7.74
CA ASP A 91 -4.98 21.09 -9.08
C ASP A 91 -4.08 19.87 -9.22
N ASN A 92 -4.58 18.70 -8.87
CA ASN A 92 -3.82 17.46 -8.87
C ASN A 92 -4.38 16.43 -9.86
N THR A 93 -3.51 15.60 -10.40
CA THR A 93 -3.86 14.49 -11.29
C THR A 93 -3.28 13.20 -10.75
N VAL A 94 -4.09 12.14 -10.72
CA VAL A 94 -3.62 10.81 -10.38
C VAL A 94 -3.06 10.15 -11.64
N MET A 95 -1.84 9.63 -11.55
CA MET A 95 -1.17 8.89 -12.61
C MET A 95 -0.97 7.44 -12.17
N GLU A 96 -1.37 6.48 -12.99
CA GLU A 96 -0.91 5.10 -12.89
C GLU A 96 0.48 5.00 -13.52
N VAL A 97 1.39 4.30 -12.88
CA VAL A 97 2.80 4.23 -13.29
C VAL A 97 3.25 2.78 -13.33
N ASP A 98 3.61 2.32 -14.52
CA ASP A 98 4.10 0.97 -14.77
C ASP A 98 5.56 0.99 -15.24
N SER A 99 6.32 -0.02 -14.86
CA SER A 99 7.66 -0.27 -15.38
C SER A 99 7.57 -1.22 -16.56
N VAL A 100 8.12 -0.82 -17.69
CA VAL A 100 8.03 -1.58 -18.95
C VAL A 100 9.43 -1.82 -19.52
N ALA A 101 9.67 -3.05 -19.98
CA ALA A 101 10.88 -3.39 -20.74
C ALA A 101 10.62 -3.20 -22.25
N PRO A 102 11.19 -2.18 -22.89
CA PRO A 102 11.04 -1.99 -24.33
C PRO A 102 11.64 -3.17 -25.12
N PRO A 103 11.10 -3.48 -26.30
CA PRO A 103 11.65 -4.56 -27.14
C PRO A 103 13.08 -4.24 -27.62
N VAL A 104 13.76 -5.29 -28.04
CA VAL A 104 15.06 -5.13 -28.73
C VAL A 104 14.88 -4.25 -29.95
N SER A 105 15.74 -3.25 -30.09
CA SER A 105 15.73 -2.28 -31.22
C SER A 105 17.12 -1.70 -31.43
N ALA A 106 17.27 -0.80 -32.39
CA ALA A 106 18.52 -0.08 -32.61
C ALA A 106 18.98 0.72 -31.37
N ASP A 107 18.02 1.28 -30.62
CA ASP A 107 18.27 2.04 -29.38
C ASP A 107 18.34 1.14 -28.11
N ASN A 108 17.94 -0.11 -28.23
CA ASN A 108 17.96 -1.11 -27.17
C ASN A 108 18.47 -2.46 -27.67
N PRO A 109 19.70 -2.53 -28.19
CA PRO A 109 20.21 -3.71 -28.94
C PRO A 109 20.36 -4.96 -28.08
N TYR A 110 20.43 -4.81 -26.77
CA TYR A 110 20.55 -5.93 -25.82
C TYR A 110 19.27 -6.24 -25.06
N GLY A 111 18.19 -5.49 -25.27
CA GLY A 111 16.94 -5.68 -24.55
C GLY A 111 17.03 -5.40 -23.04
N LEU A 112 17.97 -4.56 -22.60
CA LEU A 112 18.22 -4.27 -21.19
C LEU A 112 17.62 -2.94 -20.70
N ALA A 113 16.99 -2.19 -21.59
CA ALA A 113 16.34 -0.94 -21.22
C ALA A 113 15.12 -1.20 -20.34
N LEU A 114 14.89 -0.27 -19.41
CA LEU A 114 13.70 -0.19 -18.58
C LEU A 114 13.17 1.24 -18.66
N VAL A 115 11.89 1.39 -18.92
CA VAL A 115 11.22 2.69 -18.97
C VAL A 115 10.02 2.70 -18.01
N THR A 116 9.62 3.90 -17.64
CA THR A 116 8.41 4.11 -16.85
C THR A 116 7.34 4.68 -17.76
N GLU A 117 6.22 4.01 -17.86
CA GLU A 117 5.00 4.50 -18.50
C GLU A 117 4.08 5.09 -17.45
N SER A 118 3.53 6.29 -17.73
CA SER A 118 2.63 7.00 -16.83
C SER A 118 1.34 7.33 -17.55
N THR A 119 0.23 6.84 -17.04
CA THR A 119 -1.11 7.01 -17.62
C THR A 119 -1.99 7.82 -16.67
N PRO A 120 -2.57 8.95 -17.11
CA PRO A 120 -3.47 9.70 -16.25
C PRO A 120 -4.78 8.94 -16.01
N VAL A 121 -5.20 8.89 -14.76
CA VAL A 121 -6.51 8.36 -14.36
C VAL A 121 -7.53 9.50 -14.49
N THR A 122 -8.34 9.47 -15.54
CA THR A 122 -9.21 10.58 -15.91
C THR A 122 -10.62 10.48 -15.33
N THR A 123 -11.03 9.29 -14.89
CA THR A 123 -12.36 9.06 -14.28
C THR A 123 -12.26 8.02 -13.18
N GLU A 124 -13.17 8.07 -12.21
CA GLU A 124 -13.27 7.07 -11.16
C GLU A 124 -13.52 5.66 -11.70
N ALA A 125 -14.32 5.55 -12.76
CA ALA A 125 -14.61 4.26 -13.41
C ALA A 125 -13.33 3.59 -13.96
N HIS A 126 -12.33 4.36 -14.36
CA HIS A 126 -11.05 3.86 -14.84
C HIS A 126 -9.99 3.71 -13.73
N SER A 127 -10.31 4.08 -12.50
CA SER A 127 -9.38 4.00 -11.37
C SER A 127 -9.32 2.63 -10.69
N ALA A 128 -10.30 1.76 -10.92
CA ALA A 128 -10.32 0.42 -10.37
C ALA A 128 -9.22 -0.43 -10.99
N ARG A 129 -8.09 -0.50 -10.31
CA ARG A 129 -6.89 -1.22 -10.73
C ARG A 129 -6.28 -1.97 -9.57
N ASP A 130 -5.89 -3.19 -9.83
CA ASP A 130 -5.11 -3.97 -8.89
C ASP A 130 -3.62 -3.59 -8.97
N PHE A 131 -2.91 -3.87 -7.89
CA PHE A 131 -1.46 -3.84 -7.90
C PHE A 131 -0.94 -4.93 -8.85
N ASP A 132 0.04 -4.58 -9.70
CA ASP A 132 0.68 -5.51 -10.63
C ASP A 132 2.17 -5.65 -10.32
N TRP A 133 2.55 -6.81 -9.83
CA TRP A 133 3.93 -7.11 -9.51
C TRP A 133 4.83 -7.21 -10.76
N SER A 134 4.28 -7.58 -11.90
CA SER A 134 5.05 -7.75 -13.14
C SER A 134 5.55 -6.42 -13.69
N THR A 135 4.78 -5.36 -13.48
CA THR A 135 5.11 -3.99 -13.89
C THR A 135 5.55 -3.11 -12.71
N GLN A 136 5.51 -3.63 -11.49
CA GLN A 136 5.70 -2.85 -10.26
C GLN A 136 4.81 -1.61 -10.23
N ARG A 137 3.53 -1.80 -10.60
CA ARG A 137 2.55 -0.72 -10.68
C ARG A 137 2.50 0.11 -9.41
N ALA A 138 2.47 1.41 -9.60
CA ALA A 138 2.31 2.37 -8.52
C ALA A 138 1.44 3.54 -9.00
N TRP A 139 1.05 4.39 -8.08
CA TRP A 139 0.30 5.60 -8.40
C TRP A 139 1.08 6.82 -7.94
N LYS A 140 0.94 7.92 -8.68
CA LYS A 140 1.45 9.23 -8.30
C LYS A 140 0.30 10.22 -8.26
N VAL A 141 0.30 11.07 -7.25
CA VAL A 141 -0.51 12.30 -7.25
C VAL A 141 0.41 13.44 -7.66
N VAL A 142 0.14 14.04 -8.80
CA VAL A 142 1.03 14.98 -9.50
C VAL A 142 0.34 16.34 -9.61
N ASN A 143 1.07 17.41 -9.31
CA ASN A 143 0.62 18.75 -9.71
C ASN A 143 1.16 19.05 -11.12
N PRO A 144 0.30 19.14 -12.16
CA PRO A 144 0.74 19.38 -13.52
C PRO A 144 1.27 20.82 -13.75
N ASN A 145 0.93 21.74 -12.85
CA ASN A 145 1.25 23.17 -12.97
C ASN A 145 2.51 23.58 -12.21
N LYS A 146 3.12 22.65 -11.46
CA LYS A 146 4.30 22.93 -10.64
C LYS A 146 5.44 21.97 -10.96
N THR A 147 6.63 22.53 -11.14
CA THR A 147 7.83 21.76 -11.41
C THR A 147 8.92 22.06 -10.38
N ASN A 148 9.77 21.08 -10.14
CA ASN A 148 10.98 21.25 -9.37
C ASN A 148 12.09 21.95 -10.23
N SER A 149 13.28 22.15 -9.65
CA SER A 149 14.41 22.77 -10.33
C SER A 149 14.93 22.01 -11.56
N TYR A 150 14.53 20.77 -11.77
CA TYR A 150 14.88 19.93 -12.90
C TYR A 150 13.80 19.88 -13.99
N GLY A 151 12.71 20.64 -13.82
CA GLY A 151 11.61 20.67 -14.77
C GLY A 151 10.65 19.48 -14.63
N THR A 152 10.79 18.66 -13.59
CA THR A 152 9.87 17.54 -13.31
C THR A 152 8.73 18.00 -12.43
N ASN A 153 7.50 17.60 -12.74
CA ASN A 153 6.35 17.92 -11.93
C ASN A 153 6.49 17.39 -10.50
N VAL A 154 6.12 18.22 -9.53
CA VAL A 154 6.09 17.81 -8.13
C VAL A 154 5.02 16.76 -7.91
N SER A 155 5.31 15.76 -7.11
CA SER A 155 4.39 14.64 -6.90
C SER A 155 4.68 13.87 -5.62
N TYR A 156 3.65 13.19 -5.10
CA TYR A 156 3.82 12.07 -4.19
C TYR A 156 3.63 10.75 -4.95
N LYS A 157 4.52 9.81 -4.74
CA LYS A 157 4.36 8.44 -5.21
C LYS A 157 3.77 7.62 -4.08
N LEU A 158 2.61 7.01 -4.33
CA LEU A 158 2.04 6.01 -3.44
C LEU A 158 2.80 4.69 -3.64
N VAL A 159 3.46 4.24 -2.59
CA VAL A 159 4.17 2.97 -2.58
C VAL A 159 3.37 2.02 -1.70
N PRO A 160 2.60 1.11 -2.28
CA PRO A 160 1.90 0.10 -1.50
C PRO A 160 2.93 -0.81 -0.81
N GLY A 161 2.65 -1.17 0.43
CA GLY A 161 3.45 -2.16 1.15
C GLY A 161 3.19 -3.59 0.62
N ALA A 162 3.23 -4.58 1.51
CA ALA A 162 2.83 -5.94 1.15
C ALA A 162 1.30 -5.97 0.92
N CYS A 163 0.92 -5.88 -0.35
CA CYS A 163 -0.48 -5.95 -0.78
C CYS A 163 -0.77 -7.31 -1.39
N PHE A 164 -1.92 -7.86 -1.06
CA PHE A 164 -2.44 -9.08 -1.68
C PHE A 164 -3.82 -8.76 -2.27
N PRO A 165 -4.18 -9.33 -3.42
CA PRO A 165 -5.54 -9.21 -3.92
C PRO A 165 -6.52 -9.86 -2.93
N ALA A 166 -7.74 -9.34 -2.89
CA ALA A 166 -8.81 -9.95 -2.12
C ALA A 166 -9.04 -11.39 -2.63
N MET A 167 -9.01 -12.37 -1.72
CA MET A 167 -9.30 -13.77 -2.05
C MET A 167 -10.80 -14.02 -1.86
N MET A 168 -11.59 -13.57 -2.82
CA MET A 168 -13.06 -13.72 -2.84
C MET A 168 -13.53 -13.72 -4.29
N ASP A 169 -14.63 -14.44 -4.55
CA ASP A 169 -15.32 -14.44 -5.83
C ASP A 169 -16.25 -13.22 -5.96
#